data_db981a4f8d50b4a17d7c4c47e6621119
#
_entry.id   db981a4f8d50b4a17d7c4c47e6621119
#
_cell.length_a   1.000
_cell.length_b   1.000
_cell.length_c   1.000
_cell.angle_alpha   90.00
_cell.angle_beta   90.00
_cell.angle_gamma   90.00
#
_symmetry.space_group_name_H-M   'P 1'
#
loop_
_entity.id
_entity.type
_entity.pdbx_description
1 polymer ?
#
loop_
_entity_poly.entity_id
_entity_poly.type
_entity_poly.pdbx_seq_one_letter_code
_entity_poly.pdbx_strand_id
1 'polypeptide(L)'
;NNTLLDFGCGAAGFLLKAKKIARKVVGVEVEKRLQSHFKQVGLQVFQDLSELRTHMKDEKYDVITLFSVLEHLADPRTVLGELSPFLKDDGQIIIEVPNANDALLTLFKCEPYSQFTYWSCHLFLFTAETLRDLAVQAGFSVNYVKQIQRYTLSNHLYWLAKGKPRGHEIWSFLGSEVLHEAYEKQLAAIGHCDTLVASLSK
;
A
#
# COMPACT_ATOMS: atom_id res chain seq x y z
N ASN A 1 13.34 -17.34 -5.55
CA ASN A 1 13.08 -18.24 -4.40
C ASN A 1 12.83 -17.47 -3.08
N ASN A 2 12.18 -16.32 -3.13
CA ASN A 2 11.99 -15.42 -1.99
C ASN A 2 10.83 -15.87 -1.10
N THR A 3 10.93 -15.56 0.19
CA THR A 3 9.84 -15.68 1.17
C THR A 3 9.17 -14.32 1.36
N LEU A 4 7.84 -14.30 1.45
CA LEU A 4 7.06 -13.07 1.52
C LEU A 4 6.08 -13.10 2.69
N LEU A 5 6.01 -12.01 3.44
CA LEU A 5 4.97 -11.71 4.42
C LEU A 5 4.16 -10.51 3.92
N ASP A 6 2.84 -10.66 3.82
CA ASP A 6 1.91 -9.58 3.46
C ASP A 6 1.11 -9.19 4.72
N PHE A 7 1.41 -8.02 5.26
CA PHE A 7 0.76 -7.50 6.45
C PHE A 7 -0.44 -6.63 6.06
N GLY A 8 -1.62 -7.04 6.49
CA GLY A 8 -2.90 -6.49 6.03
C GLY A 8 -3.30 -7.02 4.66
N CYS A 9 -3.22 -8.35 4.47
CA CYS A 9 -3.37 -8.96 3.14
C CYS A 9 -4.80 -8.91 2.57
N GLY A 10 -5.79 -8.38 3.31
CA GLY A 10 -7.18 -8.30 2.90
C GLY A 10 -7.70 -9.66 2.42
N ALA A 11 -8.40 -9.70 1.30
CA ALA A 11 -8.88 -10.95 0.69
C ALA A 11 -7.76 -11.78 0.01
N ALA A 12 -6.49 -11.49 0.27
CA ALA A 12 -5.31 -12.19 -0.22
C ALA A 12 -5.09 -12.17 -1.75
N GLY A 13 -5.65 -11.19 -2.46
CA GLY A 13 -5.50 -11.09 -3.90
C GLY A 13 -4.04 -10.99 -4.36
N PHE A 14 -3.21 -10.25 -3.63
CA PHE A 14 -1.77 -10.16 -3.88
C PHE A 14 -1.06 -11.46 -3.51
N LEU A 15 -1.32 -12.03 -2.33
CA LEU A 15 -0.70 -13.29 -1.90
C LEU A 15 -0.94 -14.45 -2.86
N LEU A 16 -2.13 -14.54 -3.45
CA LEU A 16 -2.46 -15.57 -4.45
C LEU A 16 -1.64 -15.43 -5.73
N LYS A 17 -1.31 -14.20 -6.12
CA LYS A 17 -0.39 -13.94 -7.25
C LYS A 17 1.05 -14.25 -6.84
N ALA A 18 1.48 -13.76 -5.70
CA ALA A 18 2.84 -13.96 -5.18
C ALA A 18 3.17 -15.46 -4.94
N LYS A 19 2.20 -16.26 -4.50
CA LYS A 19 2.34 -17.71 -4.30
C LYS A 19 2.79 -18.47 -5.56
N LYS A 20 2.56 -17.91 -6.75
CA LYS A 20 2.96 -18.54 -8.02
C LYS A 20 4.48 -18.42 -8.29
N ILE A 21 5.14 -17.47 -7.65
CA ILE A 21 6.55 -17.13 -7.93
C ILE A 21 7.44 -17.15 -6.67
N ALA A 22 6.85 -16.96 -5.49
CA ALA A 22 7.58 -17.03 -4.23
C ALA A 22 7.68 -18.47 -3.71
N ARG A 23 8.75 -18.76 -2.99
CA ARG A 23 8.94 -20.06 -2.32
C ARG A 23 7.93 -20.27 -1.21
N LYS A 24 7.62 -19.23 -0.45
CA LYS A 24 6.69 -19.24 0.67
C LYS A 24 6.00 -17.87 0.76
N VAL A 25 4.71 -17.89 0.98
CA VAL A 25 3.93 -16.68 1.27
C VAL A 25 3.15 -16.87 2.56
N VAL A 26 3.11 -15.83 3.39
CA VAL A 26 2.35 -15.78 4.65
C VAL A 26 1.62 -14.46 4.70
N GLY A 27 0.42 -14.43 5.26
CA GLY A 27 -0.35 -13.21 5.46
C GLY A 27 -0.61 -12.91 6.93
N VAL A 28 -0.90 -11.65 7.22
CA VAL A 28 -1.53 -11.21 8.47
C VAL A 28 -2.78 -10.41 8.10
N GLU A 29 -3.94 -10.76 8.69
CA GLU A 29 -5.20 -10.08 8.42
C GLU A 29 -6.13 -10.16 9.63
N VAL A 30 -6.55 -8.98 10.13
CA VAL A 30 -7.39 -8.86 11.33
C VAL A 30 -8.85 -9.26 11.12
N GLU A 31 -9.33 -9.25 9.87
CA GLU A 31 -10.72 -9.54 9.53
C GLU A 31 -11.02 -11.06 9.66
N LYS A 32 -11.63 -11.43 10.78
CA LYS A 32 -11.94 -12.84 11.10
C LYS A 32 -12.83 -13.54 10.08
N ARG A 33 -13.71 -12.79 9.42
CA ARG A 33 -14.64 -13.36 8.41
C ARG A 33 -13.90 -13.95 7.21
N LEU A 34 -12.66 -13.56 6.95
CA LEU A 34 -11.85 -14.06 5.84
C LEU A 34 -11.12 -15.36 6.14
N GLN A 35 -11.09 -15.84 7.39
CA GLN A 35 -10.35 -17.04 7.79
C GLN A 35 -10.79 -18.32 7.05
N SER A 36 -12.09 -18.47 6.78
CA SER A 36 -12.60 -19.59 6.00
C SER A 36 -12.12 -19.55 4.55
N HIS A 37 -12.08 -18.36 3.96
CA HIS A 37 -11.56 -18.13 2.61
C HIS A 37 -10.09 -18.51 2.51
N PHE A 38 -9.25 -18.07 3.46
CA PHE A 38 -7.80 -18.40 3.44
C PHE A 38 -7.55 -19.90 3.48
N LYS A 39 -8.32 -20.64 4.31
CA LYS A 39 -8.25 -22.11 4.35
C LYS A 39 -8.64 -22.74 3.02
N GLN A 40 -9.69 -22.26 2.37
CA GLN A 40 -10.15 -22.77 1.07
C GLN A 40 -9.11 -22.58 -0.04
N VAL A 41 -8.41 -21.44 -0.05
CA VAL A 41 -7.38 -21.14 -1.07
C VAL A 41 -5.98 -21.64 -0.66
N GLY A 42 -5.87 -22.33 0.49
CA GLY A 42 -4.62 -22.92 0.96
C GLY A 42 -3.53 -21.89 1.27
N LEU A 43 -3.90 -20.78 1.91
CA LEU A 43 -2.99 -19.75 2.40
C LEU A 43 -2.86 -19.82 3.91
N GLN A 44 -1.63 -19.62 4.40
CA GLN A 44 -1.36 -19.45 5.82
C GLN A 44 -1.48 -17.96 6.15
N VAL A 45 -2.52 -17.59 6.90
CA VAL A 45 -2.78 -16.21 7.32
C VAL A 45 -3.06 -16.20 8.81
N PHE A 46 -2.33 -15.37 9.53
CA PHE A 46 -2.46 -15.13 10.97
C PHE A 46 -3.33 -13.91 11.23
N GLN A 47 -3.96 -13.84 12.39
CA GLN A 47 -4.86 -12.74 12.72
C GLN A 47 -4.13 -11.46 13.10
N ASP A 48 -2.98 -11.59 13.75
CA ASP A 48 -2.16 -10.48 14.21
C ASP A 48 -0.68 -10.87 14.32
N LEU A 49 0.18 -9.91 14.67
CA LEU A 49 1.62 -10.13 14.86
C LEU A 49 1.92 -11.04 16.06
N SER A 50 1.05 -11.11 17.07
CA SER A 50 1.23 -11.96 18.23
C SER A 50 1.07 -13.44 17.84
N GLU A 51 0.03 -13.73 17.06
CA GLU A 51 -0.20 -15.06 16.50
C GLU A 51 0.92 -15.45 15.53
N LEU A 52 1.32 -14.54 14.63
CA LEU A 52 2.47 -14.74 13.75
C LEU A 52 3.73 -15.08 14.55
N ARG A 53 4.05 -14.31 15.58
CA ARG A 53 5.23 -14.50 16.44
C ARG A 53 5.21 -15.85 17.16
N THR A 54 4.05 -16.28 17.62
CA THR A 54 3.90 -17.57 18.30
C THR A 54 4.18 -18.75 17.38
N HIS A 55 3.72 -18.70 16.13
CA HIS A 55 3.80 -19.82 15.20
C HIS A 55 5.01 -19.77 14.26
N MET A 56 5.61 -18.58 14.09
CA MET A 56 6.67 -18.30 13.10
C MET A 56 7.89 -17.63 13.75
N LYS A 57 8.21 -18.00 15.00
CA LYS A 57 9.20 -17.33 15.87
C LYS A 57 10.56 -17.10 15.22
N ASP A 58 11.05 -18.10 14.46
CA ASP A 58 12.39 -18.09 13.86
C ASP A 58 12.37 -17.83 12.34
N GLU A 59 11.18 -17.55 11.79
CA GLU A 59 11.02 -17.29 10.37
C GLU A 59 11.31 -15.81 10.05
N LYS A 60 12.14 -15.63 9.02
CA LYS A 60 12.42 -14.31 8.45
C LYS A 60 12.09 -14.30 6.97
N TYR A 61 11.65 -13.15 6.50
CA TYR A 61 11.16 -12.94 5.15
C TYR A 61 12.13 -12.07 4.34
N ASP A 62 12.28 -12.40 3.05
CA ASP A 62 13.04 -11.59 2.11
C ASP A 62 12.29 -10.29 1.80
N VAL A 63 10.94 -10.37 1.76
CA VAL A 63 10.09 -9.22 1.49
C VAL A 63 8.92 -9.21 2.48
N ILE A 64 8.65 -8.04 3.04
CA ILE A 64 7.42 -7.75 3.80
C ILE A 64 6.66 -6.66 3.04
N THR A 65 5.36 -6.84 2.83
CA THR A 65 4.51 -5.86 2.14
C THR A 65 3.45 -5.28 3.05
N LEU A 66 3.17 -3.98 2.91
CA LEU A 66 2.08 -3.24 3.55
C LEU A 66 1.40 -2.39 2.46
N PHE A 67 0.37 -2.92 1.82
CA PHE A 67 -0.34 -2.23 0.74
C PHE A 67 -1.67 -1.69 1.23
N SER A 68 -1.77 -0.36 1.34
CA SER A 68 -2.93 0.35 1.91
C SER A 68 -3.26 -0.13 3.33
N VAL A 69 -2.26 -0.06 4.21
CA VAL A 69 -2.37 -0.51 5.61
C VAL A 69 -1.94 0.58 6.59
N LEU A 70 -0.80 1.24 6.34
CA LEU A 70 -0.23 2.20 7.29
C LEU A 70 -1.18 3.35 7.63
N GLU A 71 -1.96 3.80 6.66
CA GLU A 71 -2.96 4.86 6.83
C GLU A 71 -4.10 4.52 7.78
N HIS A 72 -4.29 3.23 8.07
CA HIS A 72 -5.33 2.70 8.96
C HIS A 72 -4.84 2.38 10.37
N LEU A 73 -3.52 2.37 10.61
CA LEU A 73 -2.94 1.99 11.88
C LEU A 73 -2.96 3.16 12.88
N ALA A 74 -3.37 2.90 14.12
CA ALA A 74 -3.33 3.90 15.18
C ALA A 74 -1.90 4.31 15.57
N ASP A 75 -0.95 3.37 15.52
CA ASP A 75 0.48 3.62 15.74
C ASP A 75 1.31 2.92 14.66
N PRO A 76 1.46 3.53 13.47
CA PRO A 76 2.19 2.94 12.37
C PRO A 76 3.70 2.76 12.66
N ARG A 77 4.28 3.62 13.51
CA ARG A 77 5.69 3.52 13.89
C ARG A 77 5.97 2.25 14.69
N THR A 78 5.17 1.99 15.72
CA THR A 78 5.31 0.79 16.55
C THR A 78 5.12 -0.47 15.70
N VAL A 79 4.10 -0.52 14.83
CA VAL A 79 3.86 -1.67 13.97
C VAL A 79 5.03 -1.93 13.01
N LEU A 80 5.60 -0.88 12.39
CA LEU A 80 6.80 -1.03 11.57
C LEU A 80 7.98 -1.61 12.38
N GLY A 81 8.22 -1.08 13.58
CA GLY A 81 9.27 -1.61 14.47
C GLY A 81 9.06 -3.08 14.83
N GLU A 82 7.81 -3.48 15.07
CA GLU A 82 7.45 -4.88 15.37
C GLU A 82 7.61 -5.84 14.18
N LEU A 83 7.63 -5.34 12.95
CA LEU A 83 7.92 -6.12 11.75
C LEU A 83 9.42 -6.37 11.54
N SER A 84 10.30 -5.54 12.11
CA SER A 84 11.76 -5.66 11.96
C SER A 84 12.32 -7.04 12.30
N PRO A 85 11.93 -7.75 13.39
CA PRO A 85 12.41 -9.10 13.69
C PRO A 85 12.09 -10.12 12.61
N PHE A 86 11.01 -9.94 11.86
CA PHE A 86 10.60 -10.84 10.77
C PHE A 86 11.29 -10.56 9.44
N LEU A 87 11.99 -9.43 9.31
CA LEU A 87 12.75 -9.11 8.12
C LEU A 87 14.13 -9.73 8.17
N LYS A 88 14.61 -10.31 7.06
CA LYS A 88 16.01 -10.70 6.91
C LYS A 88 16.93 -9.47 6.89
N ASP A 89 18.22 -9.66 7.12
CA ASP A 89 19.16 -8.55 7.18
C ASP A 89 19.37 -7.89 5.80
N ASP A 90 19.22 -8.67 4.71
CA ASP A 90 19.21 -8.22 3.32
C ASP A 90 17.79 -8.09 2.74
N GLY A 91 16.77 -8.17 3.59
CA GLY A 91 15.37 -8.08 3.21
C GLY A 91 14.88 -6.65 2.99
N GLN A 92 13.67 -6.53 2.44
CA GLN A 92 13.03 -5.25 2.16
C GLN A 92 11.58 -5.21 2.66
N ILE A 93 11.17 -4.06 3.21
CA ILE A 93 9.77 -3.75 3.44
C ILE A 93 9.30 -2.87 2.28
N ILE A 94 8.21 -3.25 1.62
CA ILE A 94 7.56 -2.46 0.57
C ILE A 94 6.24 -1.94 1.09
N ILE A 95 6.09 -0.63 1.08
CA ILE A 95 4.91 0.09 1.59
C ILE A 95 4.24 0.80 0.43
N GLU A 96 2.92 0.69 0.33
CA GLU A 96 2.08 1.49 -0.56
C GLU A 96 1.04 2.22 0.27
N VAL A 97 0.94 3.56 0.12
CA VAL A 97 -0.04 4.41 0.82
C VAL A 97 -0.56 5.52 -0.09
N PRO A 98 -1.78 6.05 0.16
CA PRO A 98 -2.25 7.26 -0.50
C PRO A 98 -1.32 8.44 -0.23
N ASN A 99 -1.15 9.31 -1.23
CA ASN A 99 -0.34 10.51 -1.13
C ASN A 99 -1.18 11.70 -0.65
N ALA A 100 -0.81 12.30 0.46
CA ALA A 100 -1.44 13.54 0.95
C ALA A 100 -1.34 14.70 -0.05
N ASN A 101 -0.33 14.67 -0.93
CA ASN A 101 -0.12 15.67 -1.98
C ASN A 101 -0.82 15.33 -3.31
N ASP A 102 -1.72 14.32 -3.35
CA ASP A 102 -2.50 13.98 -4.54
C ASP A 102 -3.05 15.24 -5.24
N ALA A 103 -2.91 15.28 -6.57
CA ALA A 103 -3.34 16.42 -7.39
C ALA A 103 -4.82 16.76 -7.22
N LEU A 104 -5.71 15.76 -7.05
CA LEU A 104 -7.13 16.00 -6.77
C LEU A 104 -7.36 16.70 -5.44
N LEU A 105 -6.54 16.41 -4.42
CA LEU A 105 -6.63 17.04 -3.10
C LEU A 105 -6.04 18.45 -3.10
N THR A 106 -4.85 18.61 -3.67
CA THR A 106 -4.03 19.81 -3.44
C THR A 106 -4.08 20.81 -4.59
N LEU A 107 -3.93 20.35 -5.84
CA LEU A 107 -3.91 21.24 -7.01
C LEU A 107 -5.33 21.57 -7.49
N PHE A 108 -6.15 20.54 -7.66
CA PHE A 108 -7.52 20.71 -8.17
C PHE A 108 -8.53 21.03 -7.08
N LYS A 109 -8.19 20.76 -5.79
CA LYS A 109 -9.07 21.00 -4.64
C LYS A 109 -10.48 20.44 -4.86
N CYS A 110 -10.53 19.19 -5.35
CA CYS A 110 -11.77 18.49 -5.66
C CYS A 110 -12.46 18.07 -4.35
N GLU A 111 -13.43 18.85 -3.91
CA GLU A 111 -14.09 18.61 -2.61
C GLU A 111 -14.76 17.22 -2.52
N PRO A 112 -15.50 16.72 -3.52
CA PRO A 112 -16.06 15.37 -3.44
C PRO A 112 -14.99 14.28 -3.28
N TYR A 113 -13.81 14.45 -3.90
CA TYR A 113 -12.70 13.53 -3.74
C TYR A 113 -12.06 13.64 -2.35
N SER A 114 -11.95 14.87 -1.82
CA SER A 114 -11.47 15.12 -0.47
C SER A 114 -12.35 14.40 0.56
N GLN A 115 -13.68 14.56 0.47
CA GLN A 115 -14.64 13.86 1.34
C GLN A 115 -14.54 12.34 1.22
N PHE A 116 -14.30 11.82 0.02
CA PHE A 116 -14.11 10.39 -0.22
C PHE A 116 -12.80 9.89 0.40
N THR A 117 -11.71 10.66 0.31
CA THR A 117 -10.37 10.26 0.78
C THR A 117 -10.23 10.37 2.29
N TYR A 118 -10.79 11.43 2.90
CA TYR A 118 -10.75 11.66 4.35
C TYR A 118 -11.89 10.95 5.09
N TRP A 119 -12.26 9.75 4.67
CA TRP A 119 -13.26 9.00 5.41
C TRP A 119 -12.70 8.37 6.70
N SER A 120 -13.58 7.92 7.58
CA SER A 120 -13.25 7.56 8.97
C SER A 120 -12.23 6.44 9.16
N CYS A 121 -11.88 5.68 8.14
CA CYS A 121 -10.89 4.62 8.26
C CYS A 121 -9.46 5.05 7.92
N HIS A 122 -9.25 6.20 7.27
CA HIS A 122 -7.92 6.78 7.07
C HIS A 122 -7.56 7.66 8.27
N LEU A 123 -6.75 7.14 9.19
CA LEU A 123 -6.27 7.88 10.35
C LEU A 123 -5.13 8.85 9.98
N PHE A 124 -4.38 8.52 8.94
CA PHE A 124 -3.27 9.30 8.42
C PHE A 124 -3.32 9.40 6.91
N LEU A 125 -2.78 10.49 6.39
CA LEU A 125 -2.33 10.61 5.00
C LEU A 125 -0.86 11.03 5.02
N PHE A 126 -0.05 10.40 4.20
CA PHE A 126 1.38 10.60 4.17
C PHE A 126 1.81 11.44 2.96
N THR A 127 2.74 12.36 3.16
CA THR A 127 3.60 12.88 2.09
C THR A 127 4.84 11.98 1.95
N ALA A 128 5.59 12.14 0.87
CA ALA A 128 6.85 11.41 0.71
C ALA A 128 7.85 11.71 1.86
N GLU A 129 7.83 12.92 2.39
CA GLU A 129 8.66 13.36 3.51
C GLU A 129 8.22 12.68 4.81
N THR A 130 6.93 12.81 5.18
CA THR A 130 6.42 12.23 6.43
C THR A 130 6.48 10.70 6.45
N LEU A 131 6.33 10.04 5.30
CA LEU A 131 6.53 8.59 5.19
C LEU A 131 7.99 8.20 5.42
N ARG A 132 8.93 8.99 4.89
CA ARG A 132 10.37 8.80 5.12
C ARG A 132 10.73 8.98 6.59
N ASP A 133 10.25 10.06 7.21
CA ASP A 133 10.51 10.36 8.62
C ASP A 133 9.96 9.26 9.54
N LEU A 134 8.75 8.77 9.26
CA LEU A 134 8.17 7.65 9.99
C LEU A 134 9.05 6.40 9.91
N ALA A 135 9.53 6.05 8.72
CA ALA A 135 10.37 4.88 8.50
C ALA A 135 11.71 4.99 9.27
N VAL A 136 12.35 6.16 9.22
CA VAL A 136 13.59 6.43 9.98
C VAL A 136 13.35 6.34 11.48
N GLN A 137 12.25 6.93 11.99
CA GLN A 137 11.89 6.85 13.40
C GLN A 137 11.53 5.44 13.85
N ALA A 138 11.08 4.58 12.94
CA ALA A 138 10.85 3.15 13.20
C ALA A 138 12.13 2.29 13.12
N GLY A 139 13.30 2.90 12.83
CA GLY A 139 14.61 2.25 12.82
C GLY A 139 15.00 1.66 11.46
N PHE A 140 14.38 2.10 10.36
CA PHE A 140 14.69 1.62 9.00
C PHE A 140 15.47 2.65 8.18
N SER A 141 16.30 2.14 7.28
CA SER A 141 16.87 2.89 6.17
C SER A 141 15.89 2.97 5.01
N VAL A 142 15.75 4.13 4.39
CA VAL A 142 14.83 4.34 3.26
C VAL A 142 15.59 4.25 1.95
N ASN A 143 15.38 3.18 1.19
CA ASN A 143 16.01 2.99 -0.12
C ASN A 143 15.45 3.97 -1.16
N TYR A 144 14.11 4.10 -1.19
CA TYR A 144 13.41 5.08 -2.02
C TYR A 144 11.99 5.34 -1.51
N VAL A 145 11.43 6.50 -1.89
CA VAL A 145 10.00 6.77 -1.91
C VAL A 145 9.67 7.25 -3.31
N LYS A 146 8.85 6.48 -4.03
CA LYS A 146 8.45 6.76 -5.42
C LYS A 146 7.01 7.26 -5.47
N GLN A 147 6.75 8.11 -6.45
CA GLN A 147 5.44 8.60 -6.84
C GLN A 147 4.87 7.67 -7.92
N ILE A 148 3.64 7.19 -7.73
CA ILE A 148 2.93 6.34 -8.70
C ILE A 148 1.53 6.91 -8.89
N GLN A 149 1.10 7.02 -10.14
CA GLN A 149 -0.25 7.42 -10.50
C GLN A 149 -1.07 6.17 -10.80
N ARG A 150 -1.83 5.66 -9.84
CA ARG A 150 -2.68 4.45 -10.00
C ARG A 150 -3.89 4.71 -10.89
N TYR A 151 -4.48 5.89 -10.76
CA TYR A 151 -5.70 6.23 -11.46
C TYR A 151 -5.40 7.11 -12.67
N THR A 152 -6.02 6.76 -13.81
CA THR A 152 -5.80 7.42 -15.08
C THR A 152 -6.31 8.87 -15.09
N LEU A 153 -5.85 9.67 -16.07
CA LEU A 153 -6.36 11.01 -16.32
C LEU A 153 -7.90 11.03 -16.47
N SER A 154 -8.49 10.01 -17.12
CA SER A 154 -9.94 9.89 -17.26
C SER A 154 -10.66 9.80 -15.91
N ASN A 155 -10.04 9.13 -14.90
CA ASN A 155 -10.58 9.10 -13.55
C ASN A 155 -10.52 10.47 -12.86
N HIS A 156 -9.41 11.20 -13.00
CA HIS A 156 -9.29 12.55 -12.46
C HIS A 156 -10.30 13.53 -13.10
N LEU A 157 -10.42 13.51 -14.43
CA LEU A 157 -11.39 14.34 -15.13
C LEU A 157 -12.84 14.00 -14.73
N TYR A 158 -13.12 12.72 -14.48
CA TYR A 158 -14.45 12.29 -14.03
C TYR A 158 -14.76 12.80 -12.61
N TRP A 159 -13.78 12.73 -11.69
CA TRP A 159 -13.92 13.33 -10.36
C TRP A 159 -14.22 14.83 -10.44
N LEU A 160 -13.48 15.57 -11.26
CA LEU A 160 -13.67 17.01 -11.43
C LEU A 160 -15.03 17.36 -12.06
N ALA A 161 -15.50 16.54 -13.01
CA ALA A 161 -16.74 16.80 -13.73
C ALA A 161 -17.99 16.27 -13.02
N LYS A 162 -17.88 15.17 -12.27
CA LYS A 162 -19.04 14.43 -11.73
C LYS A 162 -18.99 14.22 -10.21
N GLY A 163 -17.86 14.49 -9.57
CA GLY A 163 -17.67 14.26 -8.13
C GLY A 163 -17.81 12.78 -7.71
N LYS A 164 -17.46 11.85 -8.59
CA LYS A 164 -17.68 10.41 -8.37
C LYS A 164 -16.46 9.57 -8.83
N PRO A 165 -16.23 8.39 -8.21
CA PRO A 165 -15.20 7.44 -8.64
C PRO A 165 -15.58 6.73 -9.95
N ARG A 166 -14.66 5.88 -10.44
CA ARG A 166 -14.82 5.00 -11.60
C ARG A 166 -14.74 5.68 -12.97
N GLY A 167 -14.12 6.86 -13.05
CA GLY A 167 -13.91 7.53 -14.32
C GLY A 167 -13.07 6.72 -15.32
N HIS A 168 -12.14 5.90 -14.84
CA HIS A 168 -11.34 4.98 -15.66
C HIS A 168 -12.17 3.89 -16.36
N GLU A 169 -13.35 3.55 -15.82
CA GLU A 169 -14.28 2.61 -16.46
C GLU A 169 -15.29 3.37 -17.35
N ILE A 170 -15.95 4.42 -16.78
CA ILE A 170 -17.05 5.12 -17.43
C ILE A 170 -16.56 5.98 -18.59
N TRP A 171 -15.38 6.61 -18.44
CA TRP A 171 -14.72 7.42 -19.47
C TRP A 171 -13.51 6.69 -20.07
N SER A 172 -13.62 5.38 -20.23
CA SER A 172 -12.58 4.53 -20.83
C SER A 172 -12.21 4.94 -22.27
N PHE A 173 -13.08 5.68 -22.97
CA PHE A 173 -12.78 6.28 -24.28
C PHE A 173 -11.58 7.26 -24.25
N LEU A 174 -11.22 7.78 -23.08
CA LEU A 174 -10.00 8.57 -22.84
C LEU A 174 -8.82 7.69 -22.37
N GLY A 175 -9.01 6.36 -22.29
CA GLY A 175 -7.99 5.40 -21.89
C GLY A 175 -6.93 5.24 -22.99
N SER A 176 -5.71 5.67 -22.69
CA SER A 176 -4.53 5.50 -23.53
C SER A 176 -3.33 5.28 -22.62
N GLU A 177 -2.57 4.22 -22.86
CA GLU A 177 -1.37 3.91 -22.08
C GLU A 177 -0.34 5.05 -22.19
N VAL A 178 -0.10 5.54 -23.40
CA VAL A 178 0.82 6.68 -23.64
C VAL A 178 0.38 7.94 -22.89
N LEU A 179 -0.93 8.23 -22.88
CA LEU A 179 -1.47 9.38 -22.15
C LEU A 179 -1.35 9.20 -20.63
N HIS A 180 -1.58 7.97 -20.16
CA HIS A 180 -1.44 7.66 -18.74
C HIS A 180 0.02 7.80 -18.29
N GLU A 181 0.97 7.22 -19.01
CA GLU A 181 2.40 7.33 -18.72
C GLU A 181 2.89 8.79 -18.71
N ALA A 182 2.46 9.59 -19.70
CA ALA A 182 2.81 10.99 -19.76
C ALA A 182 2.22 11.79 -18.57
N TYR A 183 0.99 11.48 -18.18
CA TYR A 183 0.32 12.11 -17.05
C TYR A 183 0.97 11.71 -15.72
N GLU A 184 1.23 10.43 -15.51
CA GLU A 184 1.97 9.94 -14.33
C GLU A 184 3.35 10.60 -14.23
N LYS A 185 4.12 10.60 -15.31
CA LYS A 185 5.45 11.23 -15.34
C LYS A 185 5.39 12.70 -14.96
N GLN A 186 4.40 13.44 -15.44
CA GLN A 186 4.24 14.85 -15.10
C GLN A 186 3.87 15.05 -13.63
N LEU A 187 2.91 14.27 -13.11
CA LEU A 187 2.52 14.34 -11.70
C LEU A 187 3.66 13.91 -10.77
N ALA A 188 4.39 12.85 -11.12
CA ALA A 188 5.54 12.39 -10.35
C ALA A 188 6.65 13.46 -10.28
N ALA A 189 6.91 14.16 -11.38
CA ALA A 189 7.92 15.22 -11.44
C ALA A 189 7.61 16.39 -10.50
N ILE A 190 6.34 16.66 -10.22
CA ILE A 190 5.90 17.72 -9.29
C ILE A 190 5.46 17.19 -7.92
N GLY A 191 5.56 15.87 -7.66
CA GLY A 191 5.25 15.27 -6.37
C GLY A 191 3.77 15.07 -6.06
N HIS A 192 2.89 15.02 -7.07
CA HIS A 192 1.43 15.04 -6.93
C HIS A 192 0.70 13.82 -7.50
N CYS A 193 1.38 12.67 -7.66
CA CYS A 193 0.68 11.40 -7.90
C CYS A 193 -0.22 11.01 -6.72
N ASP A 194 -1.17 10.14 -6.97
CA ASP A 194 -2.15 9.69 -5.96
C ASP A 194 -1.56 8.71 -4.92
N THR A 195 -0.45 8.06 -5.24
CA THR A 195 0.12 6.96 -4.45
C THR A 195 1.61 7.14 -4.21
N LEU A 196 2.06 6.77 -3.02
CA LEU A 196 3.48 6.64 -2.65
C LEU A 196 3.83 5.17 -2.50
N VAL A 197 4.98 4.78 -3.05
CA VAL A 197 5.58 3.46 -2.80
C VAL A 197 6.97 3.65 -2.20
N ALA A 198 7.18 3.12 -1.00
CA ALA A 198 8.46 3.14 -0.32
C ALA A 198 9.09 1.75 -0.25
N SER A 199 10.41 1.70 -0.33
CA SER A 199 11.21 0.52 0.02
C SER A 199 12.14 0.86 1.17
N LEU A 200 12.09 0.01 2.19
CA LEU A 200 12.88 0.15 3.41
C LEU A 200 13.78 -1.07 3.58
N SER A 201 14.92 -0.89 4.25
CA SER A 201 15.82 -1.96 4.71
C SER A 201 16.24 -1.69 6.17
N LYS A 202 16.83 -2.68 6.83
CA LYS A 202 17.40 -2.50 8.17
C LYS A 202 18.56 -1.54 8.16
#